data_c21215566510c3470e550429e72644cc
#
_entry.id   c21215566510c3470e550429e72644cc
#
_cell.length_a   1.000
_cell.length_b   1.000
_cell.length_c   1.000
_cell.angle_alpha   90.00
_cell.angle_beta   90.00
_cell.angle_gamma   90.00
#
_symmetry.space_group_name_H-M   'P 1'
#
loop_
_entity.id
_entity.type
_entity.pdbx_description
1 polymer ?
#
loop_
_entity_poly.entity_id
_entity_poly.type
_entity_poly.pdbx_seq_one_letter_code
_entity_poly.pdbx_strand_id
1 'polypeptide(L)'
;MKAQALFLWLLLLLSPALAQDTSHQYSLDFLESDTHNIIRAQDYPWQAGDTLCIPAGTYAGIRFYDLQGTAEQPIVIMNCGGPVELVESQHSALEFQRSAHVRFTGSGVESLLYGIEIKALKDGAQGINITNLSTDIELDQLEIAEAGFAGIMAKTDPVCSLPEGWRSAGFVMRNIRIHDNNIHHTLGEGIYIGYTGSTEWNSNRACDGEVIYGHWSTGIEVYDNLINYTGLDAIQLNLVQEGGMIYNNRIHNFGLNESTFQDFAMSLGAGDYEVFNNEIINKRADRGRGIQVISATRGLAIYNNLLVRPRGHGIFLHMRAPFDSPEGYFIAQNTVVEPAESGIHFNSTITEGPEHLIGQQQDQAPLWLINNLVISPGNRFEMDNTWKGEQESYFDFNNRSTRDALEQFQQTNLLTRRPDTLYLRDASRDDYRLMDGRSPLLNTGTDLSDWGVLFDIEDKARPFGDGYDIGAYEGQVVPVVETPPAPEAEPAPQTVFRFWPNPAKERIFISSETTSLQKLRLITPEGRVALEEVHPQADQGINLPKLPQGLYFLELKWEDGRSQVARLLLED
;
A
#
# COMPACT_ATOMS: atom_id res chain seq x y z
N MET A 1 -19.61 -33.40 6.66
CA MET A 1 -18.94 -34.56 6.03
C MET A 1 -18.37 -34.07 4.70
N LYS A 2 -17.11 -33.61 4.70
CA LYS A 2 -16.43 -33.15 3.49
C LYS A 2 -15.70 -34.33 2.86
N ALA A 3 -16.01 -34.61 1.59
CA ALA A 3 -15.37 -35.66 0.81
C ALA A 3 -13.97 -35.18 0.40
N GLN A 4 -12.94 -35.89 0.85
CA GLN A 4 -11.56 -35.73 0.38
C GLN A 4 -11.47 -36.28 -1.04
N ALA A 5 -11.20 -35.42 -2.01
CA ALA A 5 -10.81 -35.81 -3.36
C ALA A 5 -9.32 -36.10 -3.39
N LEU A 6 -8.95 -37.37 -3.49
CA LEU A 6 -7.57 -37.84 -3.70
C LEU A 6 -7.20 -37.55 -5.16
N PHE A 7 -6.32 -36.57 -5.41
CA PHE A 7 -5.73 -36.35 -6.74
C PHE A 7 -4.50 -37.26 -6.92
N LEU A 8 -4.69 -38.28 -7.75
CA LEU A 8 -3.63 -39.18 -8.23
C LEU A 8 -2.80 -38.41 -9.28
N TRP A 9 -1.54 -38.07 -8.95
CA TRP A 9 -0.59 -37.52 -9.92
C TRP A 9 -0.11 -38.62 -10.86
N LEU A 10 -0.59 -38.59 -12.10
CA LEU A 10 -0.02 -39.36 -13.21
C LEU A 10 1.14 -38.56 -13.79
N LEU A 11 2.36 -38.92 -13.48
CA LEU A 11 3.59 -38.39 -14.08
C LEU A 11 3.66 -38.83 -15.54
N LEU A 12 3.13 -38.04 -16.44
CA LEU A 12 3.48 -38.08 -17.86
C LEU A 12 4.82 -37.33 -18.00
N LEU A 13 5.90 -38.07 -18.23
CA LEU A 13 7.17 -37.55 -18.71
C LEU A 13 6.98 -37.02 -20.15
N LEU A 14 6.44 -35.83 -20.27
CA LEU A 14 6.60 -35.00 -21.45
C LEU A 14 7.97 -34.33 -21.26
N SER A 15 8.94 -34.72 -22.11
CA SER A 15 10.16 -33.96 -22.29
C SER A 15 9.78 -32.50 -22.52
N PRO A 16 10.29 -31.51 -21.75
CA PRO A 16 10.10 -30.14 -22.15
C PRO A 16 10.84 -30.00 -23.49
N ALA A 17 10.08 -29.77 -24.55
CA ALA A 17 10.65 -29.11 -25.71
C ALA A 17 11.27 -27.82 -25.13
N LEU A 18 12.59 -27.69 -25.20
CA LEU A 18 13.27 -26.45 -24.88
C LEU A 18 12.63 -25.41 -25.80
N ALA A 19 11.69 -24.63 -25.28
CA ALA A 19 11.23 -23.42 -25.92
C ALA A 19 12.53 -22.61 -26.12
N GLN A 20 12.91 -22.41 -27.35
CA GLN A 20 14.04 -21.57 -27.69
C GLN A 20 13.66 -20.19 -27.15
N ASP A 21 14.43 -19.69 -26.22
CA ASP A 21 14.29 -18.31 -25.72
C ASP A 21 14.49 -17.40 -26.93
N THR A 22 13.39 -16.88 -27.45
CA THR A 22 13.37 -15.99 -28.62
C THR A 22 13.33 -14.53 -28.22
N SER A 23 13.49 -14.23 -26.92
CA SER A 23 13.50 -12.85 -26.42
C SER A 23 14.70 -12.08 -26.98
N HIS A 24 14.44 -10.85 -27.40
CA HIS A 24 15.46 -9.93 -27.91
C HIS A 24 15.50 -8.69 -27.03
N GLN A 25 16.66 -8.05 -26.99
CA GLN A 25 16.80 -6.74 -26.36
C GLN A 25 16.92 -5.66 -27.43
N TYR A 26 16.07 -4.65 -27.35
CA TYR A 26 16.08 -3.51 -28.26
C TYR A 26 16.39 -2.22 -27.50
N SER A 27 17.19 -1.34 -28.07
CA SER A 27 17.40 0.01 -27.55
C SER A 27 16.40 0.99 -28.14
N LEU A 28 15.79 1.82 -27.33
CA LEU A 28 14.92 2.93 -27.74
C LEU A 28 15.73 4.21 -27.92
N ASP A 29 16.87 4.14 -28.62
CA ASP A 29 17.80 5.24 -28.88
C ASP A 29 17.28 6.29 -29.87
N PHE A 30 16.09 6.07 -30.42
CA PHE A 30 15.36 7.02 -31.26
C PHE A 30 14.48 8.00 -30.46
N LEU A 31 14.41 7.88 -29.12
CA LEU A 31 13.65 8.81 -28.31
C LEU A 31 14.24 10.23 -28.38
N GLU A 32 13.36 11.22 -28.50
CA GLU A 32 13.73 12.63 -28.53
C GLU A 32 13.51 13.27 -27.15
N SER A 33 14.43 14.13 -26.73
CA SER A 33 14.39 14.71 -25.38
C SER A 33 13.40 15.88 -25.21
N ASP A 34 12.97 16.49 -26.29
CA ASP A 34 12.17 17.74 -26.28
C ASP A 34 10.81 17.60 -26.97
N THR A 35 10.46 16.41 -27.47
CA THR A 35 9.14 16.12 -28.03
C THR A 35 8.49 14.90 -27.37
N HIS A 36 7.18 14.92 -27.22
CA HIS A 36 6.41 13.77 -26.76
C HIS A 36 6.54 12.61 -27.74
N ASN A 37 7.12 11.49 -27.31
CA ASN A 37 7.43 10.35 -28.14
C ASN A 37 6.20 9.46 -28.33
N ILE A 38 5.77 9.25 -29.56
CA ILE A 38 4.65 8.37 -29.92
C ILE A 38 5.19 7.10 -30.56
N ILE A 39 5.02 5.96 -29.88
CA ILE A 39 5.56 4.67 -30.27
C ILE A 39 4.41 3.71 -30.54
N ARG A 40 4.33 3.17 -31.75
CA ARG A 40 3.35 2.15 -32.16
C ARG A 40 4.06 0.82 -32.37
N ALA A 41 3.64 -0.23 -31.65
CA ALA A 41 4.30 -1.52 -31.72
C ALA A 41 4.37 -2.09 -33.14
N GLN A 42 3.37 -1.84 -33.96
CA GLN A 42 3.34 -2.29 -35.38
C GLN A 42 4.46 -1.74 -36.25
N ASP A 43 5.11 -0.64 -35.85
CA ASP A 43 6.20 -0.01 -36.60
C ASP A 43 7.56 -0.67 -36.30
N TYR A 44 7.60 -1.65 -35.42
CA TYR A 44 8.79 -2.33 -34.93
C TYR A 44 8.63 -3.85 -34.94
N PRO A 45 9.72 -4.61 -35.00
CA PRO A 45 9.67 -6.08 -35.05
C PRO A 45 9.50 -6.73 -33.68
N TRP A 46 9.00 -6.00 -32.67
CA TRP A 46 8.90 -6.46 -31.27
C TRP A 46 7.91 -7.62 -31.12
N GLN A 47 8.26 -8.53 -30.24
CA GLN A 47 7.50 -9.74 -29.97
C GLN A 47 7.29 -9.91 -28.45
N ALA A 48 6.39 -10.80 -28.06
CA ALA A 48 6.24 -11.20 -26.67
C ALA A 48 7.57 -11.73 -26.11
N GLY A 49 7.90 -11.30 -24.88
CA GLY A 49 9.15 -11.62 -24.20
C GLY A 49 10.32 -10.67 -24.51
N ASP A 50 10.18 -9.75 -25.45
CA ASP A 50 11.25 -8.80 -25.75
C ASP A 50 11.46 -7.79 -24.63
N THR A 51 12.71 -7.32 -24.51
CA THR A 51 13.09 -6.25 -23.58
C THR A 51 13.40 -4.97 -24.35
N LEU A 52 12.72 -3.89 -24.00
CA LEU A 52 12.90 -2.56 -24.58
C LEU A 52 13.69 -1.68 -23.60
N CYS A 53 14.89 -1.32 -23.98
CA CYS A 53 15.80 -0.49 -23.21
C CYS A 53 15.57 0.99 -23.49
N ILE A 54 15.24 1.78 -22.48
CA ILE A 54 15.33 3.24 -22.52
C ILE A 54 16.76 3.62 -22.11
N PRO A 55 17.57 4.22 -22.99
CA PRO A 55 18.92 4.65 -22.63
C PRO A 55 18.88 5.70 -21.51
N ALA A 56 19.96 5.77 -20.71
CA ALA A 56 20.08 6.79 -19.67
C ALA A 56 19.96 8.20 -20.28
N GLY A 57 19.15 9.06 -19.65
CA GLY A 57 18.93 10.43 -20.12
C GLY A 57 17.60 11.02 -19.66
N THR A 58 17.37 12.27 -20.07
CA THR A 58 16.11 12.99 -19.83
C THR A 58 15.36 13.09 -21.16
N TYR A 59 14.08 12.69 -21.15
CA TYR A 59 13.21 12.68 -22.32
C TYR A 59 11.90 13.39 -22.00
N ALA A 60 11.22 13.87 -23.04
CA ALA A 60 9.80 14.20 -22.95
C ALA A 60 8.95 12.93 -22.73
N GLY A 61 7.66 13.08 -22.57
CA GLY A 61 6.76 11.95 -22.34
C GLY A 61 6.81 10.88 -23.44
N ILE A 62 6.40 9.65 -23.06
CA ILE A 62 6.32 8.51 -23.98
C ILE A 62 4.90 7.97 -24.00
N ARG A 63 4.35 7.73 -25.20
CA ARG A 63 3.07 7.07 -25.39
C ARG A 63 3.25 5.80 -26.21
N PHE A 64 2.95 4.66 -25.61
CA PHE A 64 2.97 3.36 -26.25
C PHE A 64 1.57 2.97 -26.74
N TYR A 65 1.51 2.50 -27.99
CA TYR A 65 0.30 1.95 -28.59
C TYR A 65 0.51 0.49 -28.97
N ASP A 66 -0.50 -0.33 -28.67
CA ASP A 66 -0.66 -1.68 -29.19
C ASP A 66 0.49 -2.63 -28.82
N LEU A 67 1.17 -2.42 -27.67
CA LEU A 67 2.14 -3.38 -27.16
C LEU A 67 1.41 -4.65 -26.70
N GLN A 68 1.85 -5.81 -27.20
CA GLN A 68 1.20 -7.09 -26.91
C GLN A 68 2.25 -8.14 -26.52
N GLY A 69 2.41 -8.34 -25.21
CA GLY A 69 3.10 -9.52 -24.67
C GLY A 69 2.15 -10.70 -24.49
N THR A 70 2.56 -11.68 -23.70
CA THR A 70 1.70 -12.74 -23.17
C THR A 70 1.92 -12.87 -21.66
N ALA A 71 1.05 -13.61 -20.97
CA ALA A 71 1.20 -13.83 -19.52
C ALA A 71 2.54 -14.51 -19.17
N GLU A 72 3.01 -15.44 -20.01
CA GLU A 72 4.26 -16.16 -19.84
C GLU A 72 5.48 -15.38 -20.35
N GLN A 73 5.27 -14.45 -21.28
CA GLN A 73 6.32 -13.67 -21.95
C GLN A 73 5.86 -12.20 -22.08
N PRO A 74 5.81 -11.43 -21.01
CA PRO A 74 5.49 -10.02 -21.08
C PRO A 74 6.58 -9.24 -21.84
N ILE A 75 6.21 -8.13 -22.47
CA ILE A 75 7.18 -7.16 -22.97
C ILE A 75 7.70 -6.38 -21.74
N VAL A 76 9.01 -6.35 -21.56
CA VAL A 76 9.66 -5.62 -20.47
C VAL A 76 10.25 -4.32 -20.99
N ILE A 77 9.90 -3.19 -20.38
CA ILE A 77 10.47 -1.88 -20.69
C ILE A 77 11.24 -1.40 -19.47
N MET A 78 12.54 -1.10 -19.62
CA MET A 78 13.39 -0.73 -18.49
C MET A 78 14.42 0.35 -18.86
N ASN A 79 14.96 1.01 -17.82
CA ASN A 79 16.13 1.86 -17.99
C ASN A 79 17.40 1.04 -18.26
N CYS A 80 18.28 1.54 -19.12
CA CYS A 80 19.55 0.86 -19.45
C CYS A 80 20.73 1.82 -19.40
N GLY A 81 21.80 1.38 -18.74
CA GLY A 81 23.06 2.13 -18.66
C GLY A 81 23.08 3.29 -17.65
N GLY A 82 21.97 3.59 -17.00
CA GLY A 82 21.86 4.64 -16.00
C GLY A 82 20.41 5.05 -15.71
N PRO A 83 20.21 6.16 -15.00
CA PRO A 83 18.87 6.68 -14.69
C PRO A 83 18.20 7.26 -15.92
N VAL A 84 16.88 7.17 -15.98
CA VAL A 84 16.01 7.80 -16.96
C VAL A 84 15.09 8.78 -16.28
N GLU A 85 14.90 9.96 -16.85
CA GLU A 85 13.94 10.95 -16.40
C GLU A 85 12.95 11.25 -17.54
N LEU A 86 11.66 11.11 -17.27
CA LEU A 86 10.58 11.52 -18.17
C LEU A 86 9.95 12.80 -17.63
N VAL A 87 10.11 13.92 -18.33
CA VAL A 87 9.56 15.23 -17.96
C VAL A 87 8.60 15.71 -19.04
N GLU A 88 7.32 15.76 -18.70
CA GLU A 88 6.29 16.17 -19.64
C GLU A 88 5.54 17.42 -19.16
N SER A 89 5.37 18.41 -20.01
CA SER A 89 4.76 19.69 -19.69
C SER A 89 3.39 19.91 -20.33
N GLN A 90 2.92 19.02 -21.18
CA GLN A 90 1.67 19.20 -21.96
C GLN A 90 0.72 18.02 -21.86
N HIS A 91 1.21 16.82 -21.54
CA HIS A 91 0.47 15.55 -21.54
C HIS A 91 0.80 14.72 -20.30
N SER A 92 0.24 13.51 -20.21
CA SER A 92 0.74 12.49 -19.29
C SER A 92 2.18 12.12 -19.68
N ALA A 93 3.05 11.89 -18.71
CA ALA A 93 4.46 11.65 -18.98
C ALA A 93 4.69 10.25 -19.58
N LEU A 94 3.93 9.25 -19.09
CA LEU A 94 3.92 7.91 -19.66
C LEU A 94 2.48 7.47 -19.93
N GLU A 95 2.22 6.88 -21.10
CA GLU A 95 0.88 6.42 -21.43
C GLU A 95 0.91 5.07 -22.17
N PHE A 96 0.03 4.15 -21.77
CA PHE A 96 -0.23 2.89 -22.44
C PHE A 96 -1.64 2.88 -23.02
N GLN A 97 -1.76 2.64 -24.33
CA GLN A 97 -3.03 2.53 -25.04
C GLN A 97 -3.13 1.20 -25.77
N ARG A 98 -4.22 0.46 -25.60
CA ARG A 98 -4.46 -0.87 -26.20
C ARG A 98 -3.29 -1.83 -26.02
N SER A 99 -2.63 -1.74 -24.87
CA SER A 99 -1.44 -2.52 -24.56
C SER A 99 -1.77 -3.58 -23.51
N ALA A 100 -1.16 -4.74 -23.61
CA ALA A 100 -1.38 -5.84 -22.67
C ALA A 100 -0.11 -6.66 -22.44
N HIS A 101 0.01 -7.21 -21.21
CA HIS A 101 1.14 -8.00 -20.76
C HIS A 101 2.46 -7.24 -20.93
N VAL A 102 2.54 -6.08 -20.28
CA VAL A 102 3.72 -5.20 -20.26
C VAL A 102 4.17 -4.99 -18.83
N ARG A 103 5.47 -5.12 -18.58
CA ARG A 103 6.12 -4.66 -17.36
C ARG A 103 6.97 -3.45 -17.66
N PHE A 104 6.70 -2.34 -16.97
CA PHE A 104 7.51 -1.13 -17.04
C PHE A 104 8.21 -0.95 -15.69
N THR A 105 9.55 -1.01 -15.72
CA THR A 105 10.33 -1.12 -14.48
C THR A 105 11.57 -0.22 -14.49
N GLY A 106 11.87 0.36 -13.33
CA GLY A 106 13.13 1.05 -13.07
C GLY A 106 14.29 0.12 -12.64
N SER A 107 14.15 -1.21 -12.76
CA SER A 107 15.12 -2.19 -12.27
C SER A 107 16.31 -2.47 -13.20
N GLY A 108 16.42 -1.79 -14.34
CA GLY A 108 17.42 -2.08 -15.35
C GLY A 108 18.87 -1.82 -14.91
N VAL A 109 19.08 -1.09 -13.82
CA VAL A 109 20.40 -0.83 -13.20
C VAL A 109 20.33 -1.13 -11.71
N GLU A 110 20.98 -2.19 -11.29
CA GLU A 110 20.90 -2.74 -9.91
C GLU A 110 21.26 -1.73 -8.80
N SER A 111 22.11 -0.75 -9.09
CA SER A 111 22.52 0.28 -8.11
C SER A 111 21.50 1.41 -7.94
N LEU A 112 20.43 1.46 -8.72
CA LEU A 112 19.38 2.46 -8.65
C LEU A 112 18.14 1.85 -7.97
N LEU A 113 17.66 2.51 -6.92
CA LEU A 113 16.44 2.08 -6.23
C LEU A 113 15.21 2.33 -7.09
N TYR A 114 15.17 3.51 -7.72
CA TYR A 114 14.19 3.90 -8.71
C TYR A 114 14.95 4.33 -9.97
N GLY A 115 14.99 3.48 -10.97
CA GLY A 115 15.80 3.74 -12.17
C GLY A 115 15.14 4.66 -13.18
N ILE A 116 13.84 4.94 -13.01
CA ILE A 116 13.08 5.84 -13.87
C ILE A 116 12.29 6.83 -13.00
N GLU A 117 12.57 8.13 -13.18
CA GLU A 117 11.80 9.23 -12.58
C GLU A 117 10.79 9.77 -13.61
N ILE A 118 9.56 10.04 -13.18
CA ILE A 118 8.45 10.46 -14.05
C ILE A 118 7.77 11.71 -13.48
N LYS A 119 7.74 12.79 -14.28
CA LYS A 119 7.12 14.06 -13.93
C LYS A 119 6.11 14.50 -15.00
N ALA A 120 4.90 14.88 -14.59
CA ALA A 120 3.87 15.41 -15.50
C ALA A 120 3.39 16.77 -14.99
N LEU A 121 4.06 17.83 -15.42
CA LEU A 121 3.97 19.18 -14.84
C LEU A 121 2.70 19.95 -15.21
N LYS A 122 1.95 19.51 -16.23
CA LYS A 122 0.73 20.16 -16.64
C LYS A 122 -0.41 19.87 -15.65
N ASP A 123 -1.11 20.89 -15.23
CA ASP A 123 -2.33 20.76 -14.44
C ASP A 123 -3.33 19.80 -15.14
N GLY A 124 -3.80 18.80 -14.40
CA GLY A 124 -4.66 17.73 -14.89
C GLY A 124 -3.96 16.56 -15.59
N ALA A 125 -2.63 16.59 -15.76
CA ALA A 125 -1.87 15.50 -16.38
C ALA A 125 -1.46 14.43 -15.36
N GLN A 126 -1.45 13.17 -15.78
CA GLN A 126 -1.03 12.03 -15.00
C GLN A 126 0.47 11.75 -15.18
N GLY A 127 1.14 11.29 -14.14
CA GLY A 127 2.48 10.73 -14.27
C GLY A 127 2.44 9.55 -15.24
N ILE A 128 1.66 8.53 -14.91
CA ILE A 128 1.42 7.34 -15.76
C ILE A 128 -0.08 7.20 -16.03
N ASN A 129 -0.45 6.94 -17.27
CA ASN A 129 -1.83 6.70 -17.69
C ASN A 129 -1.98 5.37 -18.43
N ILE A 130 -2.64 4.39 -17.81
CA ILE A 130 -3.02 3.10 -18.42
C ILE A 130 -4.47 3.23 -18.87
N THR A 131 -4.70 3.32 -20.19
CA THR A 131 -6.02 3.70 -20.72
C THR A 131 -6.35 3.00 -22.05
N ASN A 132 -7.49 3.35 -22.63
CA ASN A 132 -7.94 2.86 -23.94
C ASN A 132 -7.80 1.34 -24.09
N LEU A 133 -8.45 0.57 -23.20
CA LEU A 133 -8.49 -0.89 -23.23
C LEU A 133 -7.15 -1.57 -22.91
N SER A 134 -6.19 -0.86 -22.30
CA SER A 134 -4.98 -1.49 -21.79
C SER A 134 -5.27 -2.34 -20.56
N THR A 135 -4.54 -3.43 -20.40
CA THR A 135 -4.73 -4.43 -19.34
C THR A 135 -3.43 -5.19 -19.08
N ASP A 136 -3.34 -5.95 -17.99
CA ASP A 136 -2.18 -6.80 -17.68
C ASP A 136 -0.85 -6.00 -17.71
N ILE A 137 -0.81 -4.91 -16.91
CA ILE A 137 0.33 -3.99 -16.79
C ILE A 137 0.91 -4.07 -15.40
N GLU A 138 2.24 -4.19 -15.30
CA GLU A 138 3.02 -4.15 -14.07
C GLU A 138 3.94 -2.93 -14.07
N LEU A 139 3.94 -2.17 -12.97
CA LEU A 139 4.72 -0.95 -12.77
C LEU A 139 5.52 -1.07 -11.49
N ASP A 140 6.85 -1.06 -11.57
CA ASP A 140 7.70 -1.22 -10.40
C ASP A 140 9.01 -0.43 -10.45
N GLN A 141 9.54 -0.12 -9.27
CA GLN A 141 10.82 0.59 -9.06
C GLN A 141 10.89 1.95 -9.77
N LEU A 142 9.79 2.68 -9.75
CA LEU A 142 9.64 4.00 -10.35
C LEU A 142 9.55 5.09 -9.28
N GLU A 143 10.08 6.27 -9.56
CA GLU A 143 9.79 7.49 -8.84
C GLU A 143 8.80 8.34 -9.65
N ILE A 144 7.60 8.55 -9.14
CA ILE A 144 6.58 9.37 -9.77
C ILE A 144 6.40 10.64 -8.93
N ALA A 145 6.83 11.76 -9.47
CA ALA A 145 6.86 13.04 -8.78
C ALA A 145 6.13 14.13 -9.56
N GLU A 146 5.62 15.13 -8.86
CA GLU A 146 5.10 16.37 -9.44
C GLU A 146 4.05 16.13 -10.54
N ALA A 147 3.14 15.16 -10.35
CA ALA A 147 2.04 14.95 -11.28
C ALA A 147 0.96 16.02 -11.11
N GLY A 148 0.54 16.64 -12.20
CA GLY A 148 -0.49 17.68 -12.23
C GLY A 148 -1.91 17.17 -11.90
N PHE A 149 -2.08 15.86 -11.83
CA PHE A 149 -3.26 15.17 -11.33
C PHE A 149 -2.81 13.88 -10.61
N ALA A 150 -3.24 12.71 -11.03
CA ALA A 150 -2.85 11.45 -10.41
C ALA A 150 -1.41 11.04 -10.77
N GLY A 151 -0.68 10.49 -9.80
CA GLY A 151 0.63 9.89 -10.05
C GLY A 151 0.52 8.74 -11.05
N ILE A 152 -0.33 7.76 -10.76
CA ILE A 152 -0.66 6.65 -11.66
C ILE A 152 -2.18 6.57 -11.82
N MET A 153 -2.65 6.54 -13.05
CA MET A 153 -4.07 6.33 -13.37
C MET A 153 -4.24 5.11 -14.28
N ALA A 154 -5.17 4.20 -13.91
CA ALA A 154 -5.47 3.00 -14.70
C ALA A 154 -6.98 2.84 -14.87
N LYS A 155 -7.50 3.24 -16.02
CA LYS A 155 -8.91 3.09 -16.39
C LYS A 155 -9.15 3.39 -17.87
N THR A 156 -10.23 2.85 -18.41
CA THR A 156 -10.84 3.31 -19.66
C THR A 156 -12.18 3.96 -19.32
N ASP A 157 -12.26 5.27 -19.53
CA ASP A 157 -13.50 6.00 -19.26
C ASP A 157 -14.62 5.57 -20.22
N PRO A 158 -15.87 5.41 -19.74
CA PRO A 158 -17.00 5.15 -20.61
C PRO A 158 -17.36 6.42 -21.37
N VAL A 159 -16.95 6.49 -22.63
CA VAL A 159 -17.20 7.60 -23.55
C VAL A 159 -17.87 7.11 -24.83
N CYS A 160 -18.64 7.98 -25.48
CA CYS A 160 -19.38 7.59 -26.69
C CYS A 160 -18.46 7.20 -27.86
N SER A 161 -17.27 7.76 -27.90
CA SER A 161 -16.28 7.48 -28.98
C SER A 161 -15.52 6.15 -28.81
N LEU A 162 -15.68 5.46 -27.66
CA LEU A 162 -15.02 4.19 -27.36
C LEU A 162 -16.01 3.23 -26.67
N PRO A 163 -17.04 2.74 -27.38
CA PRO A 163 -18.06 1.88 -26.81
C PRO A 163 -17.50 0.53 -26.31
N GLU A 164 -16.36 0.08 -26.83
CA GLU A 164 -15.65 -1.12 -26.37
C GLU A 164 -15.22 -1.04 -24.90
N GLY A 165 -15.03 0.16 -24.38
CA GLY A 165 -14.72 0.42 -22.96
C GLY A 165 -15.93 0.41 -22.02
N TRP A 166 -17.16 0.25 -22.56
CA TRP A 166 -18.36 0.16 -21.72
C TRP A 166 -18.48 -1.23 -21.09
N ARG A 167 -19.06 -1.28 -19.90
CA ARG A 167 -19.34 -2.56 -19.21
C ARG A 167 -20.12 -3.54 -20.09
N SER A 168 -21.10 -3.04 -20.84
CA SER A 168 -21.94 -3.84 -21.74
C SER A 168 -21.16 -4.48 -22.89
N ALA A 169 -20.00 -3.94 -23.26
CA ALA A 169 -19.13 -4.51 -24.29
C ALA A 169 -18.27 -5.69 -23.78
N GLY A 170 -18.21 -5.88 -22.46
CA GLY A 170 -17.52 -7.02 -21.86
C GLY A 170 -16.02 -6.85 -21.67
N PHE A 171 -15.44 -5.66 -21.95
CA PHE A 171 -14.05 -5.38 -21.58
C PHE A 171 -13.91 -5.42 -20.05
N VAL A 172 -12.84 -6.05 -19.57
CA VAL A 172 -12.43 -6.07 -18.18
C VAL A 172 -10.94 -5.77 -18.10
N MET A 173 -10.56 -4.74 -17.35
CA MET A 173 -9.16 -4.46 -17.07
C MET A 173 -8.64 -5.48 -16.04
N ARG A 174 -7.55 -6.16 -16.35
CA ARG A 174 -7.04 -7.27 -15.53
C ARG A 174 -5.60 -7.04 -15.11
N ASN A 175 -5.24 -7.67 -13.97
CA ASN A 175 -3.85 -7.87 -13.55
C ASN A 175 -3.02 -6.57 -13.62
N ILE A 176 -3.55 -5.50 -13.04
CA ILE A 176 -2.79 -4.26 -12.85
C ILE A 176 -2.02 -4.39 -11.54
N ARG A 177 -0.70 -4.45 -11.61
CA ARG A 177 0.18 -4.51 -10.46
C ARG A 177 1.01 -3.23 -10.36
N ILE A 178 0.97 -2.59 -9.20
CA ILE A 178 1.69 -1.35 -8.92
C ILE A 178 2.43 -1.55 -7.61
N HIS A 179 3.75 -1.70 -7.66
CA HIS A 179 4.51 -2.04 -6.46
C HIS A 179 5.94 -1.50 -6.46
N ASP A 180 6.55 -1.42 -5.28
CA ASP A 180 7.92 -0.94 -5.11
C ASP A 180 8.17 0.46 -5.71
N ASN A 181 7.15 1.32 -5.78
CA ASN A 181 7.27 2.67 -6.33
C ASN A 181 7.32 3.73 -5.22
N ASN A 182 7.95 4.87 -5.53
CA ASN A 182 7.90 6.09 -4.74
C ASN A 182 7.02 7.13 -5.45
N ILE A 183 5.85 7.42 -4.91
CA ILE A 183 4.86 8.32 -5.52
C ILE A 183 4.67 9.54 -4.60
N HIS A 184 4.97 10.74 -5.10
CA HIS A 184 4.89 11.90 -4.23
C HIS A 184 4.65 13.22 -4.97
N HIS A 185 4.15 14.23 -4.22
CA HIS A 185 3.87 15.59 -4.71
C HIS A 185 2.92 15.58 -5.91
N THR A 186 1.86 14.78 -5.86
CA THR A 186 0.80 14.80 -6.85
C THR A 186 -0.24 15.88 -6.49
N LEU A 187 -0.81 16.57 -7.48
CA LEU A 187 -1.90 17.51 -7.24
C LEU A 187 -3.25 16.80 -7.06
N GLY A 188 -3.39 15.61 -7.58
CA GLY A 188 -4.52 14.71 -7.42
C GLY A 188 -4.17 13.51 -6.54
N GLU A 189 -4.70 12.35 -6.91
CA GLU A 189 -4.45 11.08 -6.22
C GLU A 189 -2.99 10.60 -6.42
N GLY A 190 -2.52 9.78 -5.50
CA GLY A 190 -1.30 9.01 -5.72
C GLY A 190 -1.52 7.93 -6.78
N ILE A 191 -2.51 7.07 -6.56
CA ILE A 191 -2.93 5.99 -7.48
C ILE A 191 -4.44 6.05 -7.66
N TYR A 192 -4.91 6.04 -8.91
CA TYR A 192 -6.33 6.08 -9.26
C TYR A 192 -6.69 4.98 -10.26
N ILE A 193 -7.45 3.96 -9.83
CA ILE A 193 -7.83 2.81 -10.65
C ILE A 193 -9.36 2.71 -10.74
N GLY A 194 -9.87 2.48 -11.95
CA GLY A 194 -11.28 2.33 -12.24
C GLY A 194 -12.05 3.65 -12.34
N TYR A 195 -13.22 3.62 -12.94
CA TYR A 195 -14.04 4.81 -13.18
C TYR A 195 -14.98 5.09 -12.00
N THR A 196 -14.77 6.18 -11.26
CA THR A 196 -15.54 6.52 -10.04
C THR A 196 -16.91 7.14 -10.28
N GLY A 197 -17.22 7.55 -11.51
CA GLY A 197 -18.55 8.02 -11.89
C GLY A 197 -19.58 6.92 -12.14
N SER A 198 -19.21 5.66 -11.93
CA SER A 198 -20.10 4.49 -11.99
C SER A 198 -19.94 3.61 -10.76
N THR A 199 -21.04 3.00 -10.34
CA THR A 199 -21.05 1.85 -9.43
C THR A 199 -21.69 0.65 -10.15
N GLU A 200 -22.06 -0.39 -9.45
CA GLU A 200 -22.84 -1.48 -10.03
C GLU A 200 -24.23 -1.01 -10.48
N TRP A 201 -24.82 -0.06 -9.75
CA TRP A 201 -26.21 0.37 -9.90
C TRP A 201 -26.39 1.77 -10.51
N ASN A 202 -25.37 2.60 -10.46
CA ASN A 202 -25.43 3.99 -10.90
C ASN A 202 -24.31 4.33 -11.88
N SER A 203 -24.60 5.26 -12.80
CA SER A 203 -23.59 5.90 -13.64
C SER A 203 -23.97 7.34 -13.93
N ASN A 204 -22.97 8.21 -13.96
CA ASN A 204 -23.12 9.63 -14.35
C ASN A 204 -22.86 9.87 -15.85
N ARG A 205 -22.77 8.81 -16.66
CA ARG A 205 -22.51 8.87 -18.11
C ARG A 205 -23.69 8.34 -18.92
N ALA A 206 -23.92 8.98 -20.05
CA ALA A 206 -24.92 8.54 -21.02
C ALA A 206 -24.44 8.81 -22.46
N CYS A 207 -24.86 7.95 -23.40
CA CYS A 207 -24.68 8.12 -24.82
C CYS A 207 -26.02 7.93 -25.52
N ASP A 208 -26.37 8.89 -26.38
CA ASP A 208 -27.63 8.88 -27.15
C ASP A 208 -28.88 8.60 -26.30
N GLY A 209 -28.84 9.05 -25.03
CA GLY A 209 -29.93 8.87 -24.05
C GLY A 209 -29.89 7.55 -23.28
N GLU A 210 -28.96 6.65 -23.58
CA GLU A 210 -28.70 5.42 -22.84
C GLU A 210 -27.65 5.62 -21.78
N VAL A 211 -27.89 5.17 -20.54
CA VAL A 211 -26.92 5.21 -19.44
C VAL A 211 -25.83 4.17 -19.71
N ILE A 212 -24.58 4.60 -19.69
CA ILE A 212 -23.41 3.75 -19.91
C ILE A 212 -22.58 3.62 -18.64
N TYR A 213 -22.01 2.45 -18.39
CA TYR A 213 -21.26 2.13 -17.19
C TYR A 213 -19.78 1.90 -17.50
N GLY A 214 -18.91 2.30 -16.59
CA GLY A 214 -17.50 1.94 -16.62
C GLY A 214 -17.29 0.42 -16.56
N HIS A 215 -16.23 -0.06 -17.20
CA HIS A 215 -15.84 -1.47 -17.18
C HIS A 215 -15.52 -1.96 -15.75
N TRP A 216 -15.58 -3.28 -15.56
CA TRP A 216 -15.03 -3.93 -14.37
C TRP A 216 -13.51 -4.07 -14.46
N SER A 217 -12.87 -4.19 -13.29
CA SER A 217 -11.48 -4.60 -13.17
C SER A 217 -11.38 -5.86 -12.33
N THR A 218 -10.33 -6.68 -12.51
CA THR A 218 -10.05 -7.88 -11.69
C THR A 218 -8.54 -8.05 -11.49
N GLY A 219 -8.13 -8.64 -10.36
CA GLY A 219 -6.72 -8.91 -10.07
C GLY A 219 -5.91 -7.62 -9.99
N ILE A 220 -6.39 -6.66 -9.21
CA ILE A 220 -5.70 -5.39 -8.98
C ILE A 220 -4.86 -5.51 -7.73
N GLU A 221 -3.55 -5.32 -7.84
CA GLU A 221 -2.61 -5.40 -6.73
C GLU A 221 -1.83 -4.10 -6.58
N VAL A 222 -1.92 -3.46 -5.41
CA VAL A 222 -1.18 -2.23 -5.06
C VAL A 222 -0.42 -2.50 -3.76
N TYR A 223 0.91 -2.68 -3.84
CA TYR A 223 1.67 -3.11 -2.68
C TYR A 223 3.11 -2.57 -2.66
N ASP A 224 3.71 -2.55 -1.46
CA ASP A 224 5.09 -2.12 -1.23
C ASP A 224 5.42 -0.72 -1.79
N ASN A 225 4.41 0.16 -1.99
CA ASN A 225 4.64 1.51 -2.46
C ASN A 225 4.85 2.48 -1.28
N LEU A 226 5.69 3.48 -1.50
CA LEU A 226 5.79 4.66 -0.67
C LEU A 226 4.98 5.78 -1.33
N ILE A 227 3.91 6.24 -0.67
CA ILE A 227 3.04 7.31 -1.19
C ILE A 227 3.04 8.48 -0.22
N ASN A 228 3.38 9.67 -0.71
CA ASN A 228 3.56 10.82 0.17
C ASN A 228 3.21 12.15 -0.53
N TYR A 229 2.64 13.11 0.20
CA TYR A 229 2.27 14.42 -0.31
C TYR A 229 1.32 14.38 -1.52
N THR A 230 0.20 13.66 -1.41
CA THR A 230 -0.85 13.69 -2.42
C THR A 230 -1.85 14.84 -2.15
N GLY A 231 -2.31 15.50 -3.21
CA GLY A 231 -3.34 16.54 -3.09
C GLY A 231 -4.71 15.99 -2.74
N LEU A 232 -5.08 14.86 -3.36
CA LEU A 232 -6.32 14.11 -3.12
C LEU A 232 -6.02 12.78 -2.43
N ASP A 233 -6.84 11.74 -2.65
CA ASP A 233 -6.67 10.42 -2.06
C ASP A 233 -5.27 9.84 -2.35
N ALA A 234 -4.67 9.13 -1.40
CA ALA A 234 -3.41 8.46 -1.73
C ALA A 234 -3.63 7.28 -2.67
N ILE A 235 -4.66 6.46 -2.41
CA ILE A 235 -5.08 5.35 -3.27
C ILE A 235 -6.59 5.39 -3.46
N GLN A 236 -7.04 5.44 -4.71
CA GLN A 236 -8.46 5.38 -5.06
C GLN A 236 -8.71 4.22 -6.03
N LEU A 237 -9.57 3.27 -5.64
CA LEU A 237 -9.99 2.13 -6.45
C LEU A 237 -11.51 2.09 -6.59
N ASN A 238 -12.01 1.75 -7.77
CA ASN A 238 -13.43 1.52 -7.99
C ASN A 238 -13.67 0.46 -9.05
N LEU A 239 -14.83 -0.20 -8.98
CA LEU A 239 -15.26 -1.24 -9.93
C LEU A 239 -14.30 -2.44 -10.01
N VAL A 240 -13.75 -2.88 -8.89
CA VAL A 240 -12.92 -4.08 -8.82
C VAL A 240 -13.81 -5.28 -8.52
N GLN A 241 -14.12 -6.07 -9.54
CA GLN A 241 -15.11 -7.15 -9.45
C GLN A 241 -14.65 -8.28 -8.53
N GLU A 242 -13.36 -8.61 -8.56
CA GLU A 242 -12.71 -9.59 -7.68
C GLU A 242 -11.20 -9.36 -7.60
N GLY A 243 -10.57 -9.77 -6.50
CA GLY A 243 -9.13 -9.78 -6.33
C GLY A 243 -8.51 -8.37 -6.28
N GLY A 244 -9.16 -7.44 -5.59
CA GLY A 244 -8.57 -6.15 -5.25
C GLY A 244 -7.73 -6.25 -3.98
N MET A 245 -6.40 -6.25 -4.08
CA MET A 245 -5.49 -6.35 -2.95
C MET A 245 -4.66 -5.08 -2.78
N ILE A 246 -4.66 -4.52 -1.56
CA ILE A 246 -3.90 -3.32 -1.22
C ILE A 246 -3.13 -3.62 0.07
N TYR A 247 -1.80 -3.82 -0.04
CA TYR A 247 -1.05 -4.28 1.11
C TYR A 247 0.38 -3.75 1.17
N ASN A 248 0.96 -3.74 2.37
CA ASN A 248 2.33 -3.31 2.64
C ASN A 248 2.67 -1.88 2.17
N ASN A 249 1.68 -1.04 1.84
CA ASN A 249 1.98 0.33 1.42
C ASN A 249 2.27 1.21 2.63
N ARG A 250 3.16 2.20 2.44
CA ARG A 250 3.43 3.26 3.39
C ARG A 250 2.88 4.56 2.86
N ILE A 251 1.86 5.09 3.54
CA ILE A 251 1.10 6.25 3.10
C ILE A 251 1.24 7.37 4.12
N HIS A 252 1.82 8.48 3.70
CA HIS A 252 2.06 9.62 4.57
C HIS A 252 1.62 10.93 3.92
N ASN A 253 1.11 11.89 4.70
CA ASN A 253 0.83 13.25 4.26
C ASN A 253 -0.02 13.32 2.97
N PHE A 254 -1.21 12.80 3.01
CA PHE A 254 -2.16 12.73 1.90
C PHE A 254 -3.34 13.67 2.11
N GLY A 255 -4.19 13.86 1.08
CA GLY A 255 -5.41 14.67 1.14
C GLY A 255 -5.14 16.16 1.38
N LEU A 256 -4.02 16.70 0.87
CA LEU A 256 -3.53 18.03 1.23
C LEU A 256 -4.38 19.18 0.68
N ASN A 257 -5.19 18.93 -0.36
CA ASN A 257 -6.08 19.93 -0.96
C ASN A 257 -7.40 20.08 -0.20
N GLU A 258 -7.66 19.28 0.83
CA GLU A 258 -8.92 19.28 1.61
C GLU A 258 -10.17 19.21 0.74
N SER A 259 -10.10 18.47 -0.35
CA SER A 259 -11.24 18.28 -1.25
C SER A 259 -12.27 17.38 -0.58
N THR A 260 -13.51 17.86 -0.48
CA THR A 260 -14.57 17.08 0.14
C THR A 260 -14.73 15.73 -0.56
N PHE A 261 -14.68 14.63 0.20
CA PHE A 261 -14.76 13.24 -0.25
C PHE A 261 -13.61 12.74 -1.14
N GLN A 262 -12.49 13.46 -1.22
CA GLN A 262 -11.28 13.08 -1.95
C GLN A 262 -10.01 13.38 -1.14
N ASP A 263 -10.03 13.13 0.16
CA ASP A 263 -8.94 13.40 1.08
C ASP A 263 -8.61 12.18 1.97
N PHE A 264 -8.77 10.98 1.44
CA PHE A 264 -8.55 9.73 2.17
C PHE A 264 -7.17 9.12 1.89
N ALA A 265 -6.65 8.37 2.86
CA ALA A 265 -5.53 7.47 2.59
C ALA A 265 -5.90 6.43 1.54
N MET A 266 -7.10 5.87 1.67
CA MET A 266 -7.67 4.95 0.69
C MET A 266 -9.15 5.25 0.51
N SER A 267 -9.60 5.36 -0.74
CA SER A 267 -11.00 5.49 -1.11
C SER A 267 -11.39 4.35 -2.05
N LEU A 268 -12.19 3.42 -1.54
CA LEU A 268 -12.57 2.20 -2.23
C LEU A 268 -14.06 2.23 -2.58
N GLY A 269 -14.36 2.14 -3.86
CA GLY A 269 -15.73 2.14 -4.38
C GLY A 269 -16.33 0.74 -4.46
N ALA A 270 -17.29 0.56 -5.36
CA ALA A 270 -17.95 -0.74 -5.57
C ALA A 270 -16.94 -1.82 -5.97
N GLY A 271 -16.87 -2.91 -5.21
CA GLY A 271 -15.94 -3.99 -5.52
C GLY A 271 -15.76 -5.02 -4.42
N ASP A 272 -14.70 -5.81 -4.59
CA ASP A 272 -14.20 -6.83 -3.68
C ASP A 272 -12.77 -6.48 -3.29
N TYR A 273 -12.50 -6.30 -1.99
CA TYR A 273 -11.24 -5.75 -1.52
C TYR A 273 -10.68 -6.50 -0.33
N GLU A 274 -9.37 -6.69 -0.37
CA GLU A 274 -8.54 -7.12 0.75
C GLU A 274 -7.46 -6.07 1.02
N VAL A 275 -7.50 -5.44 2.21
CA VAL A 275 -6.64 -4.31 2.59
C VAL A 275 -5.89 -4.67 3.86
N PHE A 276 -4.59 -4.92 3.76
CA PHE A 276 -3.85 -5.42 4.91
C PHE A 276 -2.40 -4.94 4.96
N ASN A 277 -1.82 -4.97 6.15
CA ASN A 277 -0.43 -4.62 6.40
C ASN A 277 -0.01 -3.20 5.92
N ASN A 278 -0.96 -2.27 5.77
CA ASN A 278 -0.61 -0.92 5.34
C ASN A 278 -0.27 -0.04 6.56
N GLU A 279 0.78 0.77 6.43
CA GLU A 279 1.16 1.82 7.37
C GLU A 279 0.64 3.17 6.86
N ILE A 280 -0.35 3.73 7.54
CA ILE A 280 -0.98 5.00 7.20
C ILE A 280 -0.71 5.99 8.34
N ILE A 281 0.21 6.93 8.13
CA ILE A 281 0.59 7.90 9.17
C ILE A 281 0.36 9.32 8.68
N ASN A 282 -0.66 9.96 9.25
CA ASN A 282 -0.88 11.37 9.00
C ASN A 282 -0.10 12.22 9.99
N LYS A 283 0.89 12.94 9.51
CA LYS A 283 1.70 13.87 10.33
C LYS A 283 1.02 15.23 10.54
N ARG A 284 -0.03 15.50 9.78
CA ARG A 284 -0.83 16.73 9.83
C ARG A 284 -2.26 16.36 10.19
N ALA A 285 -2.56 16.31 11.48
CA ALA A 285 -3.87 15.87 12.00
C ALA A 285 -5.07 16.71 11.53
N ASP A 286 -4.82 17.85 10.89
CA ASP A 286 -5.86 18.71 10.28
C ASP A 286 -6.23 18.30 8.85
N ARG A 287 -5.59 17.26 8.27
CA ARG A 287 -5.77 16.82 6.88
C ARG A 287 -5.76 15.30 6.79
N GLY A 288 -6.29 14.78 5.70
CA GLY A 288 -6.19 13.38 5.34
C GLY A 288 -7.01 12.45 6.25
N ARG A 289 -8.06 11.85 5.71
CA ARG A 289 -8.93 10.88 6.40
C ARG A 289 -8.35 9.47 6.28
N GLY A 290 -8.87 8.52 7.06
CA GLY A 290 -8.41 7.14 7.04
C GLY A 290 -8.85 6.35 5.79
N ILE A 291 -9.25 5.10 5.97
CA ILE A 291 -9.74 4.24 4.89
C ILE A 291 -11.25 4.45 4.74
N GLN A 292 -11.69 4.83 3.53
CA GLN A 292 -13.11 4.90 3.17
C GLN A 292 -13.46 3.73 2.25
N VAL A 293 -14.61 3.07 2.51
CA VAL A 293 -15.19 2.09 1.58
C VAL A 293 -16.62 2.50 1.28
N ILE A 294 -16.95 2.70 0.00
CA ILE A 294 -18.28 3.11 -0.46
C ILE A 294 -18.83 2.04 -1.40
N SER A 295 -19.96 1.46 -1.04
CA SER A 295 -20.67 0.51 -1.90
C SER A 295 -19.85 -0.73 -2.27
N ALA A 296 -19.04 -1.28 -1.34
CA ALA A 296 -18.46 -2.59 -1.53
C ALA A 296 -19.58 -3.63 -1.53
N THR A 297 -19.75 -4.29 -2.66
CA THR A 297 -20.92 -5.15 -2.93
C THR A 297 -20.58 -6.63 -3.01
N ARG A 298 -19.29 -7.03 -2.92
CA ARG A 298 -18.86 -8.41 -3.16
C ARG A 298 -18.11 -9.03 -2.00
N GLY A 299 -17.08 -8.38 -1.49
CA GLY A 299 -16.31 -8.82 -0.35
C GLY A 299 -15.51 -7.67 0.25
N LEU A 300 -15.20 -7.74 1.53
CA LEU A 300 -14.36 -6.76 2.19
C LEU A 300 -13.63 -7.38 3.37
N ALA A 301 -12.30 -7.37 3.32
CA ALA A 301 -11.44 -7.66 4.45
C ALA A 301 -10.48 -6.50 4.68
N ILE A 302 -10.42 -5.95 5.90
CA ILE A 302 -9.48 -4.90 6.29
C ILE A 302 -8.80 -5.37 7.57
N TYR A 303 -7.52 -5.75 7.50
CA TYR A 303 -6.85 -6.30 8.67
C TYR A 303 -5.35 -5.95 8.74
N ASN A 304 -4.78 -6.02 9.93
CA ASN A 304 -3.37 -5.73 10.20
C ASN A 304 -2.91 -4.32 9.75
N ASN A 305 -3.80 -3.34 9.58
CA ASN A 305 -3.37 -2.00 9.19
C ASN A 305 -3.07 -1.14 10.41
N LEU A 306 -2.07 -0.26 10.28
CA LEU A 306 -1.77 0.80 11.23
C LEU A 306 -2.27 2.14 10.67
N LEU A 307 -3.20 2.79 11.37
CA LEU A 307 -3.74 4.10 11.01
C LEU A 307 -3.48 5.10 12.15
N VAL A 308 -2.71 6.13 11.88
CA VAL A 308 -2.30 7.12 12.89
C VAL A 308 -2.78 8.51 12.52
N ARG A 309 -3.58 9.13 13.39
CA ARG A 309 -4.12 10.49 13.31
C ARG A 309 -4.88 10.81 12.00
N PRO A 310 -5.80 9.97 11.53
CA PRO A 310 -6.68 10.36 10.45
C PRO A 310 -7.61 11.50 10.91
N ARG A 311 -7.85 12.50 10.03
CA ARG A 311 -8.67 13.67 10.33
C ARG A 311 -10.12 13.34 10.69
N GLY A 312 -10.70 12.33 10.06
CA GLY A 312 -12.05 11.83 10.33
C GLY A 312 -12.02 10.51 11.09
N HIS A 313 -12.83 9.57 10.61
CA HIS A 313 -12.80 8.19 11.09
C HIS A 313 -11.50 7.47 10.70
N GLY A 314 -11.08 6.49 11.48
CA GLY A 314 -10.00 5.59 11.10
C GLY A 314 -10.41 4.74 9.89
N ILE A 315 -11.47 3.96 10.03
CA ILE A 315 -12.07 3.17 8.96
C ILE A 315 -13.54 3.61 8.82
N PHE A 316 -13.92 4.06 7.64
CA PHE A 316 -15.25 4.52 7.31
C PHE A 316 -15.92 3.62 6.27
N LEU A 317 -16.88 2.83 6.70
CA LEU A 317 -17.63 1.92 5.85
C LEU A 317 -19.01 2.54 5.55
N HIS A 318 -19.23 2.96 4.31
CA HIS A 318 -20.50 3.49 3.83
C HIS A 318 -21.10 2.55 2.78
N MET A 319 -21.81 1.54 3.26
CA MET A 319 -22.39 0.49 2.44
C MET A 319 -23.70 0.95 1.79
N ARG A 320 -23.59 1.64 0.66
CA ARG A 320 -24.69 2.31 -0.05
C ARG A 320 -25.50 1.38 -0.95
N ALA A 321 -24.95 0.23 -1.34
CA ALA A 321 -25.60 -0.77 -2.19
C ALA A 321 -25.83 -2.07 -1.41
N PRO A 322 -26.78 -2.93 -1.85
CA PRO A 322 -26.97 -4.25 -1.26
C PRO A 322 -25.67 -5.03 -1.29
N PHE A 323 -25.38 -5.73 -0.20
CA PHE A 323 -24.19 -6.55 -0.05
C PHE A 323 -24.55 -8.01 -0.21
N ASP A 324 -23.91 -8.67 -1.16
CA ASP A 324 -24.30 -10.01 -1.61
C ASP A 324 -23.35 -11.11 -1.11
N SER A 325 -22.27 -10.76 -0.38
CA SER A 325 -21.34 -11.76 0.13
C SER A 325 -21.86 -12.42 1.41
N PRO A 326 -21.96 -13.75 1.47
CA PRO A 326 -22.32 -14.46 2.69
C PRO A 326 -21.24 -14.38 3.78
N GLU A 327 -20.01 -14.00 3.44
CA GLU A 327 -18.88 -13.89 4.36
C GLU A 327 -18.93 -12.59 5.16
N GLY A 328 -19.61 -11.56 4.63
CA GLY A 328 -19.80 -10.27 5.31
C GLY A 328 -18.57 -9.37 5.24
N TYR A 329 -18.46 -8.49 6.24
CA TYR A 329 -17.36 -7.53 6.38
C TYR A 329 -16.41 -8.01 7.45
N PHE A 330 -15.15 -8.24 7.10
CA PHE A 330 -14.12 -8.68 8.03
C PHE A 330 -13.15 -7.53 8.35
N ILE A 331 -13.21 -7.00 9.56
CA ILE A 331 -12.37 -5.89 10.04
C ILE A 331 -11.64 -6.37 11.28
N ALA A 332 -10.37 -6.74 11.16
CA ALA A 332 -9.66 -7.42 12.24
C ALA A 332 -8.20 -6.96 12.40
N GLN A 333 -7.66 -7.08 13.61
CA GLN A 333 -6.24 -6.82 13.87
C GLN A 333 -5.74 -5.43 13.44
N ASN A 334 -6.62 -4.43 13.24
CA ASN A 334 -6.17 -3.08 12.91
C ASN A 334 -5.78 -2.32 14.18
N THR A 335 -4.79 -1.46 14.06
CA THR A 335 -4.42 -0.49 15.09
C THR A 335 -4.77 0.91 14.60
N VAL A 336 -5.76 1.55 15.22
CA VAL A 336 -6.22 2.91 14.91
C VAL A 336 -5.88 3.84 16.08
N VAL A 337 -5.09 4.86 15.80
CA VAL A 337 -4.55 5.75 16.84
C VAL A 337 -4.95 7.19 16.56
N GLU A 338 -5.55 7.81 17.57
CA GLU A 338 -5.94 9.24 17.55
C GLU A 338 -6.71 9.67 16.29
N PRO A 339 -7.73 8.90 15.84
CA PRO A 339 -8.61 9.43 14.80
C PRO A 339 -9.36 10.64 15.35
N ALA A 340 -9.58 11.68 14.52
CA ALA A 340 -10.28 12.88 14.98
C ALA A 340 -11.76 12.61 15.31
N GLU A 341 -12.35 11.62 14.68
CA GLU A 341 -13.69 11.10 14.92
C GLU A 341 -13.62 9.68 15.52
N SER A 342 -14.43 8.74 15.07
CA SER A 342 -14.41 7.38 15.60
C SER A 342 -13.29 6.50 15.02
N GLY A 343 -12.92 5.45 15.75
CA GLY A 343 -11.99 4.44 15.27
C GLY A 343 -12.53 3.76 14.02
N ILE A 344 -13.73 3.20 14.10
CA ILE A 344 -14.43 2.53 12.99
C ILE A 344 -15.87 3.06 12.94
N HIS A 345 -16.29 3.51 11.77
CA HIS A 345 -17.66 3.95 11.50
C HIS A 345 -18.31 3.08 10.43
N PHE A 346 -19.52 2.62 10.70
CA PHE A 346 -20.29 1.79 9.79
C PHE A 346 -21.66 2.40 9.53
N ASN A 347 -21.93 2.74 8.27
CA ASN A 347 -23.21 3.18 7.78
C ASN A 347 -23.73 2.21 6.71
N SER A 348 -24.84 1.56 6.98
CA SER A 348 -25.44 0.53 6.12
C SER A 348 -26.71 0.99 5.40
N THR A 349 -26.99 2.28 5.36
CA THR A 349 -28.20 2.78 4.67
C THR A 349 -28.05 2.63 3.16
N ILE A 350 -28.91 1.82 2.55
CA ILE A 350 -28.92 1.57 1.11
C ILE A 350 -29.42 2.82 0.39
N THR A 351 -28.63 3.39 -0.48
CA THR A 351 -28.95 4.55 -1.32
C THR A 351 -28.84 4.24 -2.82
N GLU A 352 -28.32 3.07 -3.16
CA GLU A 352 -28.13 2.58 -4.53
C GLU A 352 -28.65 1.14 -4.65
N GLY A 353 -29.25 0.79 -5.78
CA GLY A 353 -29.75 -0.57 -6.02
C GLY A 353 -31.23 -0.60 -6.38
N PRO A 354 -31.88 -1.77 -6.20
CA PRO A 354 -33.30 -1.92 -6.45
C PRO A 354 -34.15 -0.94 -5.64
N GLU A 355 -35.12 -0.28 -6.29
CA GLU A 355 -35.93 0.81 -5.71
C GLU A 355 -36.58 0.43 -4.37
N HIS A 356 -37.02 -0.82 -4.23
CA HIS A 356 -37.68 -1.32 -3.01
C HIS A 356 -36.73 -1.44 -1.81
N LEU A 357 -35.40 -1.38 -2.02
CA LEU A 357 -34.40 -1.44 -0.96
C LEU A 357 -33.89 -0.05 -0.55
N ILE A 358 -34.11 0.97 -1.38
CA ILE A 358 -33.65 2.34 -1.10
C ILE A 358 -34.22 2.86 0.23
N GLY A 359 -33.34 3.38 1.07
CA GLY A 359 -33.69 3.88 2.40
C GLY A 359 -33.75 2.81 3.49
N GLN A 360 -33.65 1.53 3.15
CA GLN A 360 -33.55 0.46 4.14
C GLN A 360 -32.14 0.38 4.70
N GLN A 361 -32.00 -0.18 5.89
CA GLN A 361 -30.70 -0.53 6.46
C GLN A 361 -30.38 -1.97 6.09
N GLN A 362 -29.11 -2.22 5.80
CA GLN A 362 -28.60 -3.55 5.48
C GLN A 362 -28.28 -4.31 6.77
N ASP A 363 -29.27 -5.03 7.29
CA ASP A 363 -29.19 -5.71 8.58
C ASP A 363 -28.64 -7.15 8.48
N GLN A 364 -28.45 -7.65 7.26
CA GLN A 364 -28.26 -9.08 7.01
C GLN A 364 -26.79 -9.48 6.76
N ALA A 365 -25.90 -8.54 6.42
CA ALA A 365 -24.51 -8.89 6.18
C ALA A 365 -23.76 -9.04 7.52
N PRO A 366 -23.08 -10.17 7.76
CA PRO A 366 -22.25 -10.32 8.94
C PRO A 366 -21.18 -9.22 9.01
N LEU A 367 -20.98 -8.64 10.18
CA LEU A 367 -19.88 -7.71 10.46
C LEU A 367 -18.98 -8.31 11.54
N TRP A 368 -17.78 -8.70 11.14
CA TRP A 368 -16.77 -9.25 12.03
C TRP A 368 -15.78 -8.17 12.45
N LEU A 369 -15.87 -7.73 13.70
CA LEU A 369 -14.93 -6.79 14.32
C LEU A 369 -14.13 -7.53 15.38
N ILE A 370 -12.89 -7.92 15.07
CA ILE A 370 -12.13 -8.85 15.90
C ILE A 370 -10.72 -8.32 16.12
N ASN A 371 -10.26 -8.30 17.39
CA ASN A 371 -8.89 -7.97 17.75
C ASN A 371 -8.41 -6.58 17.28
N ASN A 372 -9.30 -5.63 17.02
CA ASN A 372 -8.88 -4.28 16.68
C ASN A 372 -8.44 -3.52 17.93
N LEU A 373 -7.41 -2.71 17.78
CA LEU A 373 -6.94 -1.78 18.80
C LEU A 373 -7.30 -0.35 18.39
N VAL A 374 -8.10 0.34 19.21
CA VAL A 374 -8.42 1.76 19.00
C VAL A 374 -7.92 2.57 20.19
N ILE A 375 -7.04 3.52 19.91
CA ILE A 375 -6.37 4.35 20.92
C ILE A 375 -6.81 5.81 20.77
N SER A 376 -7.28 6.41 21.84
CA SER A 376 -7.56 7.86 21.99
C SER A 376 -8.38 8.47 20.84
N PRO A 377 -9.52 7.90 20.44
CA PRO A 377 -10.34 8.48 19.38
C PRO A 377 -10.95 9.83 19.81
N GLY A 378 -11.25 10.68 18.85
CA GLY A 378 -12.05 11.87 19.03
C GLY A 378 -13.52 11.54 19.30
N ASN A 379 -14.29 12.54 19.66
CA ASN A 379 -15.72 12.40 19.92
C ASN A 379 -16.56 13.52 19.29
N ARG A 380 -15.95 14.32 18.43
CA ARG A 380 -16.63 15.37 17.68
C ARG A 380 -16.68 15.00 16.20
N PHE A 381 -17.87 14.97 15.64
CA PHE A 381 -18.13 14.61 14.26
C PHE A 381 -18.27 15.88 13.41
N GLU A 382 -17.46 15.98 12.35
CA GLU A 382 -17.40 17.17 11.50
C GLU A 382 -18.72 17.41 10.73
N MET A 383 -19.34 16.35 10.21
CA MET A 383 -20.51 16.48 9.34
C MET A 383 -21.73 17.10 10.01
N ASP A 384 -21.95 16.82 11.25
CA ASP A 384 -23.09 17.31 12.01
C ASP A 384 -22.71 18.18 13.21
N ASN A 385 -21.41 18.38 13.43
CA ASN A 385 -20.82 19.12 14.55
C ASN A 385 -21.38 18.66 15.91
N THR A 386 -21.71 17.39 16.03
CA THR A 386 -22.26 16.79 17.24
C THR A 386 -21.19 16.11 18.08
N TRP A 387 -21.43 15.98 19.38
CA TRP A 387 -20.62 15.19 20.27
C TRP A 387 -21.25 13.82 20.43
N LYS A 388 -20.44 12.79 20.25
CA LYS A 388 -20.83 11.39 20.46
C LYS A 388 -20.45 10.94 21.87
N GLY A 389 -21.13 9.92 22.35
CA GLY A 389 -20.76 9.24 23.59
C GLY A 389 -19.40 8.56 23.49
N GLU A 390 -18.86 8.12 24.63
CA GLU A 390 -17.54 7.50 24.64
C GLU A 390 -17.50 6.23 23.78
N GLN A 391 -18.54 5.42 23.82
CA GLN A 391 -18.63 4.18 23.06
C GLN A 391 -18.65 4.42 21.55
N GLU A 392 -19.44 5.40 21.07
CA GLU A 392 -19.52 5.77 19.65
C GLU A 392 -18.23 6.36 19.12
N SER A 393 -17.35 6.90 19.95
CA SER A 393 -16.04 7.36 19.50
C SER A 393 -15.10 6.22 19.14
N TYR A 394 -15.29 5.03 19.66
CA TYR A 394 -14.53 3.84 19.23
C TYR A 394 -15.15 3.17 18.02
N PHE A 395 -16.45 2.84 18.13
CA PHE A 395 -17.23 2.22 17.07
C PHE A 395 -18.56 2.96 16.94
N ASP A 396 -18.81 3.55 15.80
CA ASP A 396 -20.06 4.27 15.52
C ASP A 396 -20.85 3.53 14.43
N PHE A 397 -22.10 3.24 14.74
CA PHE A 397 -22.99 2.50 13.84
C PHE A 397 -24.34 3.21 13.75
N ASN A 398 -24.80 3.41 12.52
CA ASN A 398 -26.14 3.90 12.29
C ASN A 398 -27.21 2.81 12.34
N ASN A 399 -26.79 1.54 12.40
CA ASN A 399 -27.69 0.37 12.45
C ASN A 399 -27.74 -0.20 13.87
N ARG A 400 -28.96 -0.33 14.43
CA ARG A 400 -29.18 -0.79 15.79
C ARG A 400 -28.83 -2.27 15.98
N SER A 401 -29.20 -3.13 15.02
CA SER A 401 -28.90 -4.57 15.10
C SER A 401 -27.40 -4.84 15.04
N THR A 402 -26.64 -4.07 14.28
CA THR A 402 -25.17 -4.13 14.27
C THR A 402 -24.60 -3.68 15.62
N ARG A 403 -25.19 -2.63 16.25
CA ARG A 403 -24.80 -2.18 17.59
C ARG A 403 -25.04 -3.25 18.65
N ASP A 404 -26.18 -3.93 18.62
CA ASP A 404 -26.51 -5.00 19.56
C ASP A 404 -25.59 -6.23 19.40
N ALA A 405 -25.17 -6.52 18.17
CA ALA A 405 -24.19 -7.58 17.88
C ALA A 405 -22.79 -7.26 18.43
N LEU A 406 -22.42 -5.98 18.53
CA LEU A 406 -21.13 -5.56 19.07
C LEU A 406 -20.89 -5.91 20.51
N GLU A 407 -21.92 -6.00 21.35
CA GLU A 407 -21.76 -6.42 22.75
C GLU A 407 -21.10 -7.81 22.86
N GLN A 408 -21.28 -8.67 21.85
CA GLN A 408 -20.63 -9.97 21.77
C GLN A 408 -19.17 -9.88 21.29
N PHE A 409 -18.81 -8.88 20.47
CA PHE A 409 -17.48 -8.72 19.88
C PHE A 409 -16.54 -7.80 20.66
N GLN A 410 -17.04 -6.98 21.58
CA GLN A 410 -16.22 -6.09 22.41
C GLN A 410 -15.18 -6.83 23.27
N GLN A 411 -15.37 -8.10 23.53
CA GLN A 411 -14.45 -8.90 24.35
C GLN A 411 -13.10 -9.15 23.68
N THR A 412 -13.01 -9.02 22.37
CA THR A 412 -11.79 -9.28 21.59
C THR A 412 -11.14 -8.04 21.00
N ASN A 413 -11.82 -6.87 21.03
CA ASN A 413 -11.23 -5.60 20.64
C ASN A 413 -10.78 -4.83 21.89
N LEU A 414 -9.66 -4.13 21.80
CA LEU A 414 -9.21 -3.29 22.90
C LEU A 414 -9.34 -1.80 22.56
N LEU A 415 -10.05 -1.10 23.43
CA LEU A 415 -10.45 0.29 23.27
C LEU A 415 -9.93 1.09 24.46
N THR A 416 -9.08 2.09 24.23
CA THR A 416 -8.49 2.84 25.35
C THR A 416 -8.15 4.28 25.01
N ARG A 417 -8.28 5.16 26.00
CA ARG A 417 -7.72 6.52 26.00
C ARG A 417 -6.39 6.61 26.77
N ARG A 418 -5.84 5.47 27.17
CA ARG A 418 -4.65 5.39 28.01
C ARG A 418 -3.56 4.56 27.32
N PRO A 419 -2.88 5.12 26.31
CA PRO A 419 -1.80 4.42 25.61
C PRO A 419 -0.64 4.03 26.54
N ASP A 420 -0.45 4.75 27.63
CA ASP A 420 0.53 4.47 28.67
C ASP A 420 0.36 3.09 29.31
N THR A 421 -0.86 2.54 29.33
CA THR A 421 -1.17 1.23 29.91
C THR A 421 -0.90 0.07 28.95
N LEU A 422 -0.60 0.34 27.68
CA LEU A 422 -0.41 -0.68 26.65
C LEU A 422 1.03 -1.18 26.53
N TYR A 423 1.99 -0.52 27.17
CA TYR A 423 3.42 -0.85 27.09
C TYR A 423 3.95 -0.92 25.66
N LEU A 424 3.56 0.07 24.85
CA LEU A 424 4.04 0.24 23.49
C LEU A 424 5.48 0.74 23.49
N ARG A 425 6.22 0.43 22.43
CA ARG A 425 7.65 0.73 22.34
C ARG A 425 7.97 2.22 22.42
N ASP A 426 7.38 3.02 21.53
CA ASP A 426 7.51 4.49 21.55
C ASP A 426 6.35 5.15 20.78
N ALA A 427 5.18 5.21 21.39
CA ALA A 427 3.98 5.83 20.80
C ALA A 427 4.20 7.30 20.40
N SER A 428 5.15 8.00 21.05
CA SER A 428 5.47 9.40 20.71
C SER A 428 6.19 9.56 19.36
N ARG A 429 6.72 8.46 18.82
CA ARG A 429 7.40 8.38 17.52
C ARG A 429 6.68 7.47 16.54
N ASP A 430 5.38 7.24 16.78
CA ASP A 430 4.56 6.35 15.96
C ASP A 430 5.05 4.89 15.93
N ASP A 431 5.72 4.45 16.99
CA ASP A 431 6.16 3.06 17.16
C ASP A 431 5.22 2.34 18.14
N TYR A 432 4.24 1.65 17.59
CA TYR A 432 3.19 0.96 18.33
C TYR A 432 3.48 -0.53 18.54
N ARG A 433 4.70 -0.97 18.29
CA ARG A 433 5.13 -2.34 18.58
C ARG A 433 5.03 -2.65 20.07
N LEU A 434 4.67 -3.89 20.37
CA LEU A 434 4.53 -4.32 21.74
C LEU A 434 5.90 -4.48 22.43
N MET A 435 5.99 -4.04 23.68
CA MET A 435 7.16 -4.25 24.51
C MET A 435 7.12 -5.65 25.15
N ASP A 436 7.78 -5.83 26.24
CA ASP A 436 7.83 -7.08 26.98
C ASP A 436 6.44 -7.57 27.48
N GLY A 437 6.39 -8.72 28.13
CA GLY A 437 5.20 -9.45 28.56
C GLY A 437 4.19 -8.74 29.48
N ARG A 438 4.28 -7.42 29.65
CA ARG A 438 3.36 -6.63 30.48
C ARG A 438 2.19 -6.05 29.71
N SER A 439 2.23 -6.06 28.37
CA SER A 439 1.14 -5.47 27.58
C SER A 439 -0.15 -6.29 27.73
N PRO A 440 -1.29 -5.63 27.99
CA PRO A 440 -2.59 -6.31 28.05
C PRO A 440 -3.07 -6.79 26.66
N LEU A 441 -2.36 -6.47 25.59
CA LEU A 441 -2.65 -6.90 24.22
C LEU A 441 -2.14 -8.30 23.93
N LEU A 442 -1.13 -8.76 24.69
CA LEU A 442 -0.43 -10.01 24.42
C LEU A 442 -1.30 -11.24 24.71
N ASN A 443 -1.41 -12.14 23.75
CA ASN A 443 -2.10 -13.43 23.85
C ASN A 443 -3.57 -13.33 24.30
N THR A 444 -4.22 -12.18 24.04
CA THR A 444 -5.61 -11.93 24.48
C THR A 444 -6.59 -11.85 23.31
N GLY A 445 -6.09 -11.93 22.09
CA GLY A 445 -6.91 -11.92 20.88
C GLY A 445 -7.52 -13.29 20.57
N THR A 446 -8.57 -13.26 19.77
CA THR A 446 -9.18 -14.46 19.18
C THR A 446 -8.26 -15.03 18.10
N ASP A 447 -8.17 -16.34 18.01
CA ASP A 447 -7.46 -17.03 16.93
C ASP A 447 -8.16 -16.79 15.59
N LEU A 448 -7.40 -16.26 14.63
CA LEU A 448 -7.85 -15.93 13.27
C LEU A 448 -7.18 -16.79 12.19
N SER A 449 -6.54 -17.90 12.57
CA SER A 449 -5.89 -18.80 11.62
C SER A 449 -6.83 -19.36 10.56
N ASP A 450 -8.07 -19.66 10.93
CA ASP A 450 -9.11 -20.12 10.00
C ASP A 450 -9.54 -19.03 9.00
N TRP A 451 -9.26 -17.78 9.28
CA TRP A 451 -9.48 -16.64 8.39
C TRP A 451 -8.26 -16.30 7.52
N GLY A 452 -7.14 -17.02 7.70
CA GLY A 452 -5.91 -16.80 6.95
C GLY A 452 -5.04 -15.67 7.48
N VAL A 453 -5.32 -15.06 8.63
CA VAL A 453 -4.51 -14.02 9.25
C VAL A 453 -3.34 -14.67 9.99
N LEU A 454 -2.31 -15.05 9.25
CA LEU A 454 -1.18 -15.85 9.75
C LEU A 454 0.07 -15.04 10.10
N PHE A 455 0.11 -13.77 9.71
CA PHE A 455 1.24 -12.87 9.93
C PHE A 455 0.75 -11.51 10.42
N ASP A 456 1.62 -10.76 11.08
CA ASP A 456 1.36 -9.38 11.50
C ASP A 456 1.83 -8.37 10.42
N ILE A 457 1.70 -7.08 10.70
CA ILE A 457 2.11 -5.99 9.79
C ILE A 457 3.62 -5.99 9.47
N GLU A 458 4.44 -6.67 10.26
CA GLU A 458 5.89 -6.81 10.07
C GLU A 458 6.29 -8.23 9.56
N ASP A 459 5.34 -8.99 9.01
CA ASP A 459 5.52 -10.37 8.55
C ASP A 459 5.95 -11.37 9.64
N LYS A 460 5.67 -11.07 10.91
CA LYS A 460 5.88 -12.01 12.00
C LYS A 460 4.72 -12.98 12.11
N ALA A 461 5.05 -14.27 12.28
CA ALA A 461 4.02 -15.31 12.37
C ALA A 461 3.08 -15.09 13.57
N ARG A 462 1.78 -15.28 13.36
CA ARG A 462 0.73 -15.31 14.36
C ARG A 462 0.17 -16.73 14.55
N PRO A 463 -0.11 -17.15 15.77
CA PRO A 463 0.26 -16.50 17.03
C PRO A 463 1.75 -16.68 17.36
N PHE A 464 2.32 -15.73 18.14
CA PHE A 464 3.60 -15.94 18.79
C PHE A 464 3.33 -16.14 20.31
N GLY A 465 3.54 -17.35 20.81
CA GLY A 465 3.23 -17.70 22.20
C GLY A 465 1.89 -18.41 22.34
N ASP A 466 1.11 -18.06 23.37
CA ASP A 466 -0.09 -18.80 23.77
C ASP A 466 -1.38 -18.36 23.04
N GLY A 467 -1.33 -17.30 22.23
CA GLY A 467 -2.48 -16.77 21.49
C GLY A 467 -2.14 -15.56 20.65
N TYR A 468 -3.12 -15.08 19.90
CA TYR A 468 -3.01 -13.86 19.08
C TYR A 468 -2.92 -12.62 19.97
N ASP A 469 -2.11 -11.66 19.55
CA ASP A 469 -2.12 -10.33 20.15
C ASP A 469 -3.20 -9.46 19.51
N ILE A 470 -3.68 -8.46 20.25
CA ILE A 470 -4.66 -7.51 19.73
C ILE A 470 -3.97 -6.36 18.99
N GLY A 471 -4.43 -6.03 17.77
CA GLY A 471 -3.89 -4.97 16.93
C GLY A 471 -2.95 -5.47 15.83
N ALA A 472 -2.35 -4.52 15.10
CA ALA A 472 -1.58 -4.80 13.90
C ALA A 472 -0.24 -5.52 14.16
N TYR A 473 0.26 -5.50 15.38
CA TYR A 473 1.57 -6.07 15.75
C TYR A 473 1.44 -7.33 16.61
N GLU A 474 2.31 -8.30 16.36
CA GLU A 474 2.50 -9.48 17.19
C GLU A 474 3.76 -9.31 18.03
N GLY A 475 3.62 -9.28 19.36
CA GLY A 475 4.72 -9.11 20.29
C GLY A 475 5.52 -10.39 20.44
N GLN A 476 6.83 -10.31 20.28
CA GLN A 476 7.71 -11.43 20.60
C GLN A 476 8.04 -11.42 22.08
N VAL A 477 7.29 -12.19 22.88
CA VAL A 477 7.58 -12.34 24.30
C VAL A 477 8.72 -13.34 24.45
N VAL A 478 9.87 -12.85 24.91
CA VAL A 478 10.87 -13.74 25.50
C VAL A 478 10.32 -14.15 26.87
N PRO A 479 10.07 -15.44 27.16
CA PRO A 479 9.62 -15.86 28.46
C PRO A 479 10.61 -15.35 29.51
N VAL A 480 10.15 -14.51 30.44
CA VAL A 480 10.96 -14.22 31.62
C VAL A 480 10.97 -15.50 32.44
N VAL A 481 12.03 -16.28 32.31
CA VAL A 481 12.31 -17.34 33.28
C VAL A 481 12.51 -16.63 34.60
N GLU A 482 11.52 -16.73 35.52
CA GLU A 482 11.72 -16.29 36.90
C GLU A 482 12.89 -17.11 37.51
N THR A 483 14.08 -16.58 37.34
CA THR A 483 15.21 -17.01 38.14
C THR A 483 14.98 -16.43 39.56
N PRO A 484 15.14 -17.24 40.64
CA PRO A 484 15.11 -16.72 41.99
C PRO A 484 16.07 -15.54 42.09
N PRO A 485 15.78 -14.52 42.91
CA PRO A 485 16.58 -13.32 42.96
C PRO A 485 18.04 -13.65 43.26
N ALA A 486 18.87 -13.51 42.25
CA ALA A 486 20.31 -13.45 42.42
C ALA A 486 20.64 -12.11 43.12
N PRO A 487 21.66 -12.05 43.97
CA PRO A 487 22.03 -10.82 44.64
C PRO A 487 22.29 -9.73 43.59
N GLU A 488 21.79 -8.55 43.90
CA GLU A 488 21.82 -7.33 43.09
C GLU A 488 23.20 -7.13 42.43
N ALA A 489 23.29 -7.46 41.14
CA ALA A 489 24.47 -7.15 40.35
C ALA A 489 24.33 -5.71 39.86
N GLU A 490 25.37 -4.94 40.03
CA GLU A 490 25.46 -3.57 39.54
C GLU A 490 25.05 -3.52 38.05
N PRO A 491 24.30 -2.47 37.59
CA PRO A 491 23.85 -2.35 36.21
C PRO A 491 25.06 -2.36 35.29
N ALA A 492 25.09 -3.29 34.34
CA ALA A 492 26.10 -3.32 33.30
C ALA A 492 26.08 -1.98 32.53
N PRO A 493 27.25 -1.39 32.28
CA PRO A 493 27.34 -0.09 31.63
C PRO A 493 26.68 -0.16 30.25
N GLN A 494 25.66 0.67 30.01
CA GLN A 494 25.07 0.85 28.69
C GLN A 494 26.15 1.42 27.77
N THR A 495 26.57 0.68 26.78
CA THR A 495 27.56 1.14 25.80
C THR A 495 26.91 2.19 24.91
N VAL A 496 27.17 3.46 25.21
CA VAL A 496 26.74 4.56 24.37
C VAL A 496 27.70 4.61 23.19
N PHE A 497 27.23 4.25 22.00
CA PHE A 497 27.98 4.56 20.79
C PHE A 497 27.50 5.90 20.21
N ARG A 498 28.39 6.60 19.54
CA ARG A 498 28.07 7.80 18.78
C ARG A 498 28.55 7.63 17.36
N PHE A 499 27.80 8.16 16.43
CA PHE A 499 28.23 8.28 15.04
C PHE A 499 27.97 9.69 14.53
N TRP A 500 28.82 10.16 13.65
CA TRP A 500 28.73 11.50 13.07
C TRP A 500 29.47 11.60 11.73
N PRO A 501 29.15 12.56 10.87
CA PRO A 501 28.01 13.44 10.98
C PRO A 501 26.69 12.72 10.72
N ASN A 502 25.57 13.26 11.19
CA ASN A 502 24.22 12.85 10.83
C ASN A 502 23.34 14.10 10.79
N PRO A 503 22.97 14.61 9.62
CA PRO A 503 23.12 14.02 8.27
C PRO A 503 24.57 13.83 7.80
N ALA A 504 24.79 12.83 6.95
CA ALA A 504 26.08 12.49 6.37
C ALA A 504 26.07 12.64 4.84
N LYS A 505 27.25 12.85 4.24
CA LYS A 505 27.43 12.94 2.78
C LYS A 505 28.25 11.78 2.24
N GLU A 506 29.52 11.77 2.52
CA GLU A 506 30.49 10.82 1.94
C GLU A 506 31.09 9.86 2.97
N ARG A 507 31.00 10.19 4.25
CA ARG A 507 31.67 9.43 5.31
C ARG A 507 30.99 9.58 6.66
N ILE A 508 30.98 8.52 7.45
CA ILE A 508 30.60 8.53 8.86
C ILE A 508 31.74 8.02 9.73
N PHE A 509 31.79 8.49 10.95
CA PHE A 509 32.66 8.02 12.01
C PHE A 509 31.81 7.40 13.11
N ILE A 510 32.33 6.37 13.75
CA ILE A 510 31.64 5.70 14.86
C ILE A 510 32.62 5.59 16.01
N SER A 511 32.22 6.03 17.20
CA SER A 511 32.97 5.81 18.43
C SER A 511 32.19 4.91 19.37
N SER A 512 32.88 3.94 19.95
CA SER A 512 32.37 3.06 21.02
C SER A 512 33.39 3.04 22.16
N GLU A 513 32.93 3.14 23.37
CA GLU A 513 33.85 3.23 24.54
C GLU A 513 34.45 1.88 24.97
N THR A 514 33.97 0.73 24.50
CA THR A 514 34.30 -0.55 25.14
C THR A 514 34.59 -1.76 24.24
N THR A 515 34.22 -1.81 22.95
CA THR A 515 34.41 -3.02 22.12
C THR A 515 34.61 -2.71 20.64
N SER A 516 35.36 -3.59 19.94
CA SER A 516 35.58 -3.49 18.50
C SER A 516 34.30 -3.85 17.72
N LEU A 517 34.08 -3.14 16.62
CA LEU A 517 32.96 -3.37 15.73
C LEU A 517 33.27 -4.56 14.83
N GLN A 518 32.46 -5.62 14.91
CA GLN A 518 32.59 -6.83 14.10
C GLN A 518 32.05 -6.61 12.68
N LYS A 519 30.88 -5.95 12.58
CA LYS A 519 30.17 -5.78 11.31
C LYS A 519 29.36 -4.51 11.32
N LEU A 520 29.31 -3.85 10.16
CA LEU A 520 28.47 -2.71 9.88
C LEU A 520 27.67 -2.99 8.62
N ARG A 521 26.37 -2.66 8.63
CA ARG A 521 25.52 -2.62 7.45
C ARG A 521 24.81 -1.29 7.36
N LEU A 522 24.74 -0.75 6.16
CA LEU A 522 23.82 0.33 5.81
C LEU A 522 22.66 -0.28 5.03
N ILE A 523 21.45 -0.08 5.53
CA ILE A 523 20.25 -0.74 5.02
C ILE A 523 19.30 0.36 4.55
N THR A 524 18.76 0.20 3.35
CA THR A 524 17.73 1.10 2.81
C THR A 524 16.42 0.95 3.59
N PRO A 525 15.47 1.90 3.48
CA PRO A 525 14.15 1.77 4.09
C PRO A 525 13.41 0.48 3.70
N GLU A 526 13.69 -0.06 2.51
CA GLU A 526 13.10 -1.29 1.97
C GLU A 526 13.83 -2.56 2.45
N GLY A 527 14.79 -2.43 3.36
CA GLY A 527 15.52 -3.56 3.93
C GLY A 527 16.68 -4.11 3.09
N ARG A 528 17.04 -3.46 1.97
CA ARG A 528 18.19 -3.87 1.14
C ARG A 528 19.50 -3.39 1.75
N VAL A 529 20.53 -4.23 1.72
CA VAL A 529 21.86 -3.87 2.21
C VAL A 529 22.60 -3.06 1.15
N ALA A 530 22.76 -1.76 1.40
CA ALA A 530 23.47 -0.84 0.52
C ALA A 530 25.00 -0.81 0.75
N LEU A 531 25.45 -1.14 1.96
CA LEU A 531 26.87 -1.27 2.33
C LEU A 531 26.99 -2.33 3.42
N GLU A 532 27.98 -3.21 3.29
CA GLU A 532 28.37 -4.12 4.35
C GLU A 532 29.89 -4.10 4.53
N GLU A 533 30.36 -3.85 5.76
CA GLU A 533 31.77 -3.90 6.12
C GLU A 533 31.96 -4.85 7.32
N VAL A 534 32.99 -5.68 7.23
CA VAL A 534 33.39 -6.60 8.29
C VAL A 534 34.69 -6.10 8.92
N HIS A 535 34.71 -6.00 10.26
CA HIS A 535 35.78 -5.39 11.04
C HIS A 535 36.17 -3.97 10.56
N PRO A 536 35.19 -3.07 10.40
CA PRO A 536 35.48 -1.71 9.91
C PRO A 536 36.34 -0.95 10.90
N GLN A 537 37.25 -0.13 10.38
CA GLN A 537 38.05 0.81 11.18
C GLN A 537 37.19 2.05 11.45
N ALA A 538 36.25 1.93 12.35
CA ALA A 538 35.17 2.91 12.57
C ALA A 538 35.69 4.30 13.00
N ASP A 539 36.83 4.37 13.68
CA ASP A 539 37.52 5.58 14.10
C ASP A 539 38.24 6.31 12.95
N GLN A 540 38.60 5.59 11.87
CA GLN A 540 39.19 6.18 10.67
C GLN A 540 38.17 6.69 9.65
N GLY A 541 36.91 6.41 9.92
CA GLY A 541 35.78 6.81 9.09
C GLY A 541 35.44 5.81 7.97
N ILE A 542 34.16 5.51 7.86
CA ILE A 542 33.59 4.60 6.89
C ILE A 542 33.10 5.40 5.70
N ASN A 543 33.58 5.07 4.51
CA ASN A 543 33.13 5.71 3.28
C ASN A 543 31.74 5.18 2.90
N LEU A 544 30.83 6.11 2.66
CA LEU A 544 29.49 5.77 2.17
C LEU A 544 29.52 5.66 0.64
N PRO A 545 28.84 4.67 0.06
CA PRO A 545 28.65 4.63 -1.39
C PRO A 545 27.82 5.84 -1.83
N LYS A 546 27.84 6.17 -3.11
CA LYS A 546 26.93 7.19 -3.66
C LYS A 546 25.52 6.60 -3.65
N LEU A 547 24.72 7.07 -2.72
CA LEU A 547 23.33 6.68 -2.54
C LEU A 547 22.45 7.93 -2.62
N PRO A 548 21.18 7.79 -3.03
CA PRO A 548 20.22 8.88 -2.98
C PRO A 548 20.14 9.51 -1.58
N GLN A 549 19.89 10.81 -1.51
CA GLN A 549 19.59 11.45 -0.23
C GLN A 549 18.35 10.83 0.39
N GLY A 550 18.37 10.61 1.69
CA GLY A 550 17.23 10.00 2.38
C GLY A 550 17.61 9.33 3.69
N LEU A 551 16.63 8.66 4.27
CA LEU A 551 16.80 7.93 5.52
C LEU A 551 17.33 6.52 5.24
N TYR A 552 18.34 6.10 6.01
CA TYR A 552 18.92 4.76 6.00
C TYR A 552 19.00 4.22 7.43
N PHE A 553 19.17 2.90 7.55
CA PHE A 553 19.37 2.25 8.83
C PHE A 553 20.81 1.73 8.92
N LEU A 554 21.51 2.18 9.96
CA LEU A 554 22.87 1.76 10.25
C LEU A 554 22.81 0.63 11.29
N GLU A 555 22.99 -0.62 10.85
CA GLU A 555 23.09 -1.78 11.72
C GLU A 555 24.54 -2.02 12.12
N LEU A 556 24.78 -2.08 13.43
CA LEU A 556 26.11 -2.30 14.02
C LEU A 556 26.10 -3.58 14.83
N LYS A 557 27.10 -4.45 14.62
CA LYS A 557 27.30 -5.64 15.41
C LYS A 557 28.72 -5.65 15.99
N TRP A 558 28.84 -5.82 17.30
CA TRP A 558 30.11 -5.85 18.01
C TRP A 558 30.62 -7.28 18.22
N GLU A 559 31.95 -7.41 18.51
CA GLU A 559 32.58 -8.72 18.76
C GLU A 559 32.01 -9.46 19.97
N ASP A 560 31.41 -8.78 20.91
CA ASP A 560 30.75 -9.37 22.08
C ASP A 560 29.32 -9.88 21.79
N GLY A 561 28.88 -9.83 20.53
CA GLY A 561 27.60 -10.36 20.06
C GLY A 561 26.42 -9.36 20.15
N ARG A 562 26.62 -8.17 20.73
CA ARG A 562 25.59 -7.14 20.74
C ARG A 562 25.35 -6.58 19.35
N SER A 563 24.13 -6.16 19.06
CA SER A 563 23.79 -5.44 17.85
C SER A 563 22.92 -4.23 18.17
N GLN A 564 23.05 -3.17 17.38
CA GLN A 564 22.24 -1.96 17.49
C GLN A 564 21.94 -1.43 16.10
N VAL A 565 20.79 -0.78 15.95
CA VAL A 565 20.38 -0.10 14.73
C VAL A 565 20.16 1.37 15.02
N ALA A 566 20.70 2.24 14.17
CA ALA A 566 20.56 3.68 14.25
C ALA A 566 20.06 4.25 12.91
N ARG A 567 19.41 5.40 12.95
CA ARG A 567 18.96 6.10 11.73
C ARG A 567 20.06 7.03 11.24
N LEU A 568 20.43 6.90 9.97
CA LEU A 568 21.38 7.76 9.28
C LEU A 568 20.65 8.51 8.17
N LEU A 569 20.73 9.83 8.19
CA LEU A 569 20.23 10.67 7.10
C LEU A 569 21.38 10.97 6.14
N LEU A 570 21.20 10.68 4.85
CA LEU A 570 22.14 11.07 3.81
C LEU A 570 21.69 12.37 3.14
N GLU A 571 22.64 13.29 2.93
CA GLU A 571 22.47 14.54 2.20
C GLU A 571 23.42 14.59 1.00
N ASP A 572 23.08 15.42 0.00
CA ASP A 572 23.93 15.70 -1.17
C ASP A 572 25.25 16.40 -0.83
#